data_5d693445e4173a8a2575c7125f2d2e4b
#
_entry.id   5d693445e4173a8a2575c7125f2d2e4b
#
_cell.length_a   1.000
_cell.length_b   1.000
_cell.length_c   1.000
_cell.angle_alpha   90.00
_cell.angle_beta   90.00
_cell.angle_gamma   90.00
#
_symmetry.space_group_name_H-M   'P 1'
#
loop_
_entity.id
_entity.type
_entity.pdbx_description
1 polymer ?
#
loop_
_entity_poly.entity_id
_entity_poly.type
_entity_poly.pdbx_seq_one_letter_code
_entity_poly.pdbx_strand_id
1 'polypeptide(L)'
;MTLPHDTADPMTLLRDPSILIVGGGPVGLCAGIALLKDGHRVALVDSGAHGAGWASGGMLAPLYEMAADPACLDLYVQFSLKSAEHWQGLARTCGVDLHAPSLFLARTQEEVEALLGLQQRANGLGLDVATIPVPAGITARAAFQAPSERSLDPRAALKSLMNQFRELGGDLLIGQAEAIGPHRLGLLDGRTLEAETIILANGFGASSFGQSVPTLNALRPVKGQMVRVAHPELASPIMRAGRIYVLSRGGGLVIGATSDPHTAPVPSVDVDPVLALLAEAKALLPSLAMKSVVEAWAGMRPDTPDHLPLVGASGVAGIYLATGTYRNGWLLAPAIGAYLCQLISGKTLDQALMNLLAPERFSS
;
A
#
# COMPACT_ATOMS: atom_id res chain seq x y z
N MET A 1 26.72 -0.07 7.38
CA MET A 1 27.04 -1.41 6.91
C MET A 1 26.55 -1.48 5.47
N THR A 2 27.47 -1.23 4.54
CA THR A 2 27.25 -1.20 3.10
C THR A 2 26.96 -2.63 2.61
N LEU A 3 25.88 -2.79 1.86
CA LEU A 3 25.57 -4.04 1.15
C LEU A 3 26.72 -4.34 0.16
N PRO A 4 27.09 -5.61 -0.04
CA PRO A 4 28.09 -5.96 -1.04
C PRO A 4 27.58 -5.54 -2.42
N HIS A 5 28.38 -4.74 -3.12
CA HIS A 5 28.23 -4.49 -4.54
C HIS A 5 28.54 -5.81 -5.27
N ASP A 6 27.48 -6.52 -5.62
CA ASP A 6 27.57 -7.57 -6.63
C ASP A 6 27.83 -6.83 -7.95
N THR A 7 29.05 -6.95 -8.49
CA THR A 7 29.45 -6.39 -9.77
C THR A 7 28.88 -7.24 -10.90
N ALA A 8 27.54 -7.29 -11.01
CA ALA A 8 26.89 -7.73 -12.23
C ALA A 8 27.06 -6.62 -13.27
N ASP A 9 27.56 -7.03 -14.42
CA ASP A 9 27.78 -6.22 -15.62
C ASP A 9 26.59 -5.27 -15.87
N PRO A 10 26.77 -3.94 -15.97
CA PRO A 10 25.67 -2.98 -16.20
C PRO A 10 24.94 -3.18 -17.53
N MET A 11 25.31 -4.13 -18.34
CA MET A 11 24.67 -4.53 -19.61
C MET A 11 24.06 -5.95 -19.55
N THR A 12 23.43 -6.35 -18.46
CA THR A 12 22.49 -7.48 -18.56
C THR A 12 21.34 -6.99 -19.47
N LEU A 13 21.42 -7.35 -20.73
CA LEU A 13 20.40 -7.06 -21.76
C LEU A 13 19.06 -7.56 -21.19
N LEU A 14 18.12 -6.64 -20.95
CA LEU A 14 16.74 -7.00 -20.70
C LEU A 14 16.30 -7.96 -21.79
N ARG A 15 15.75 -9.10 -21.42
CA ARG A 15 15.26 -10.10 -22.39
C ARG A 15 14.00 -9.55 -23.07
N ASP A 16 14.14 -8.59 -23.97
CA ASP A 16 13.04 -7.99 -24.74
C ASP A 16 11.66 -8.17 -24.06
N PRO A 17 11.35 -7.37 -23.01
CA PRO A 17 10.17 -7.62 -22.20
C PRO A 17 8.91 -7.27 -22.99
N SER A 18 7.90 -8.13 -22.94
CA SER A 18 6.57 -7.75 -23.45
C SER A 18 5.88 -6.73 -22.55
N ILE A 19 6.21 -6.78 -21.25
CA ILE A 19 5.63 -5.89 -20.23
C ILE A 19 6.73 -5.24 -19.40
N LEU A 20 6.68 -3.92 -19.30
CA LEU A 20 7.56 -3.12 -18.45
C LEU A 20 6.76 -2.49 -17.33
N ILE A 21 7.17 -2.72 -16.07
CA ILE A 21 6.52 -2.13 -14.89
C ILE A 21 7.43 -1.06 -14.30
N VAL A 22 6.90 0.14 -14.08
CA VAL A 22 7.60 1.23 -13.42
C VAL A 22 7.18 1.28 -11.96
N GLY A 23 8.11 0.99 -11.05
CA GLY A 23 7.93 1.01 -9.60
C GLY A 23 7.88 -0.37 -8.95
N GLY A 24 8.87 -0.65 -8.09
CA GLY A 24 9.03 -1.85 -7.27
C GLY A 24 8.30 -1.80 -5.92
N GLY A 25 7.23 -1.03 -5.85
CA GLY A 25 6.32 -1.01 -4.69
C GLY A 25 5.41 -2.25 -4.65
N PRO A 26 4.56 -2.39 -3.61
CA PRO A 26 3.69 -3.56 -3.44
C PRO A 26 2.82 -3.83 -4.67
N VAL A 27 2.26 -2.79 -5.27
CA VAL A 27 1.37 -2.91 -6.45
C VAL A 27 2.14 -3.41 -7.67
N GLY A 28 3.30 -2.81 -7.98
CA GLY A 28 4.12 -3.23 -9.12
C GLY A 28 4.65 -4.65 -8.99
N LEU A 29 5.11 -5.03 -7.78
CA LEU A 29 5.58 -6.39 -7.51
C LEU A 29 4.45 -7.42 -7.59
N CYS A 30 3.27 -7.15 -7.03
CA CYS A 30 2.13 -8.06 -7.13
C CYS A 30 1.65 -8.20 -8.59
N ALA A 31 1.62 -7.10 -9.36
CA ALA A 31 1.29 -7.14 -10.77
C ALA A 31 2.32 -7.96 -11.56
N GLY A 32 3.61 -7.72 -11.34
CA GLY A 32 4.68 -8.46 -11.99
C GLY A 32 4.64 -9.96 -11.69
N ILE A 33 4.43 -10.34 -10.43
CA ILE A 33 4.28 -11.75 -10.02
C ILE A 33 3.06 -12.40 -10.70
N ALA A 34 1.92 -11.69 -10.78
CA ALA A 34 0.73 -12.20 -11.42
C ALA A 34 0.94 -12.43 -12.94
N LEU A 35 1.56 -11.48 -13.62
CA LEU A 35 1.85 -11.54 -15.05
C LEU A 35 2.89 -12.61 -15.40
N LEU A 36 3.97 -12.74 -14.60
CA LEU A 36 4.96 -13.81 -14.76
C LEU A 36 4.31 -15.21 -14.62
N LYS A 37 3.42 -15.38 -13.65
CA LYS A 37 2.67 -16.63 -13.46
C LYS A 37 1.70 -16.94 -14.62
N ASP A 38 1.21 -15.93 -15.33
CA ASP A 38 0.37 -16.08 -16.53
C ASP A 38 1.22 -16.27 -17.82
N GLY A 39 2.57 -16.32 -17.69
CA GLY A 39 3.50 -16.62 -18.78
C GLY A 39 4.05 -15.42 -19.55
N HIS A 40 3.79 -14.18 -19.10
CA HIS A 40 4.34 -12.99 -19.72
C HIS A 40 5.83 -12.80 -19.38
N ARG A 41 6.59 -12.16 -20.27
CA ARG A 41 7.94 -11.68 -19.98
C ARG A 41 7.87 -10.29 -19.37
N VAL A 42 8.29 -10.15 -18.12
CA VAL A 42 8.13 -8.92 -17.34
C VAL A 42 9.48 -8.39 -16.88
N ALA A 43 9.73 -7.11 -17.15
CA ALA A 43 10.81 -6.36 -16.53
C ALA A 43 10.22 -5.27 -15.60
N LEU A 44 10.93 -4.98 -14.52
CA LEU A 44 10.57 -3.96 -13.54
C LEU A 44 11.68 -2.91 -13.49
N VAL A 45 11.30 -1.64 -13.62
CA VAL A 45 12.19 -0.48 -13.43
C VAL A 45 11.90 0.14 -12.09
N ASP A 46 12.91 0.25 -11.23
CA ASP A 46 12.77 0.90 -9.91
C ASP A 46 13.94 1.82 -9.63
N SER A 47 13.67 2.97 -9.05
CA SER A 47 14.71 3.96 -8.70
C SER A 47 15.52 3.59 -7.48
N GLY A 48 15.11 2.58 -6.71
CA GLY A 48 15.66 2.24 -5.40
C GLY A 48 15.24 3.18 -4.27
N ALA A 49 14.43 4.20 -4.55
CA ALA A 49 13.95 5.13 -3.54
C ALA A 49 12.83 4.53 -2.68
N HIS A 50 12.80 4.90 -1.42
CA HIS A 50 11.78 4.45 -0.48
C HIS A 50 10.44 5.15 -0.74
N GLY A 51 9.49 4.41 -1.36
CA GLY A 51 8.13 4.91 -1.63
C GLY A 51 7.16 4.73 -0.46
N ALA A 52 5.88 5.08 -0.70
CA ALA A 52 4.82 4.95 0.29
C ALA A 52 4.63 3.52 0.82
N GLY A 53 4.82 2.51 -0.02
CA GLY A 53 4.74 1.11 0.39
C GLY A 53 5.76 0.76 1.47
N TRP A 54 7.01 1.19 1.33
CA TRP A 54 8.07 1.00 2.33
C TRP A 54 7.79 1.75 3.64
N ALA A 55 7.23 2.98 3.53
CA ALA A 55 6.98 3.84 4.67
C ALA A 55 5.71 3.47 5.45
N SER A 56 4.84 2.62 4.94
CA SER A 56 3.51 2.36 5.48
C SER A 56 3.50 1.47 6.74
N GLY A 57 2.33 1.37 7.39
CA GLY A 57 2.08 0.42 8.47
C GLY A 57 1.90 -1.03 8.00
N GLY A 58 1.74 -1.29 6.71
CA GLY A 58 1.54 -2.65 6.18
C GLY A 58 0.22 -3.28 6.57
N MET A 59 -0.83 -2.49 6.70
CA MET A 59 -2.15 -2.98 7.12
C MET A 59 -2.92 -3.57 5.94
N LEU A 60 -3.51 -4.74 6.16
CA LEU A 60 -4.42 -5.45 5.26
C LEU A 60 -5.79 -5.45 5.94
N ALA A 61 -6.49 -4.31 5.87
CA ALA A 61 -7.54 -3.97 6.81
C ALA A 61 -8.78 -3.36 6.15
N PRO A 62 -9.61 -4.16 5.45
CA PRO A 62 -10.82 -3.69 4.78
C PRO A 62 -11.82 -3.00 5.73
N LEU A 63 -11.96 -3.52 6.96
CA LEU A 63 -12.88 -2.96 7.96
C LEU A 63 -12.47 -1.56 8.43
N TYR A 64 -11.15 -1.28 8.45
CA TYR A 64 -10.69 0.05 8.79
C TYR A 64 -11.13 1.08 7.74
N GLU A 65 -11.16 0.72 6.48
CA GLU A 65 -11.65 1.62 5.42
C GLU A 65 -13.15 1.91 5.58
N MET A 66 -13.93 0.91 5.92
CA MET A 66 -15.35 1.08 6.26
C MET A 66 -15.57 1.97 7.48
N ALA A 67 -14.69 1.88 8.48
CA ALA A 67 -14.75 2.71 9.69
C ALA A 67 -14.34 4.16 9.41
N ALA A 68 -13.35 4.35 8.54
CA ALA A 68 -12.79 5.67 8.23
C ALA A 68 -13.68 6.45 7.25
N ASP A 69 -14.42 5.75 6.39
CA ASP A 69 -15.40 6.32 5.47
C ASP A 69 -16.68 5.48 5.47
N PRO A 70 -17.70 5.86 6.24
CA PRO A 70 -18.99 5.18 6.26
C PRO A 70 -19.73 5.18 4.91
N ALA A 71 -19.41 6.11 4.00
CA ALA A 71 -19.94 6.18 2.64
C ALA A 71 -19.14 5.32 1.64
N CYS A 72 -18.11 4.60 2.11
CA CYS A 72 -17.32 3.72 1.27
C CYS A 72 -18.19 2.74 0.49
N LEU A 73 -17.98 2.69 -0.81
CA LEU A 73 -18.79 1.89 -1.74
C LEU A 73 -18.66 0.40 -1.46
N ASP A 74 -19.78 -0.31 -1.44
CA ASP A 74 -19.77 -1.77 -1.15
C ASP A 74 -18.94 -2.55 -2.19
N LEU A 75 -18.95 -2.15 -3.46
CA LEU A 75 -18.10 -2.77 -4.49
C LEU A 75 -16.60 -2.62 -4.17
N TYR A 76 -16.17 -1.46 -3.66
CA TYR A 76 -14.80 -1.24 -3.22
C TYR A 76 -14.45 -2.09 -1.99
N VAL A 77 -15.40 -2.22 -1.05
CA VAL A 77 -15.24 -3.12 0.11
C VAL A 77 -15.07 -4.57 -0.35
N GLN A 78 -15.93 -5.05 -1.27
CA GLN A 78 -15.83 -6.41 -1.84
C GLN A 78 -14.47 -6.63 -2.55
N PHE A 79 -14.01 -5.65 -3.32
CA PHE A 79 -12.69 -5.71 -3.96
C PHE A 79 -11.56 -5.78 -2.93
N SER A 80 -11.66 -5.02 -1.84
CA SER A 80 -10.71 -5.03 -0.73
C SER A 80 -10.69 -6.36 0.03
N LEU A 81 -11.86 -6.95 0.28
CA LEU A 81 -11.99 -8.26 0.92
C LEU A 81 -11.37 -9.37 0.06
N LYS A 82 -11.67 -9.38 -1.23
CA LYS A 82 -11.06 -10.32 -2.18
C LYS A 82 -9.54 -10.18 -2.23
N SER A 83 -9.04 -8.95 -2.12
CA SER A 83 -7.61 -8.71 -2.06
C SER A 83 -6.97 -9.24 -0.77
N ALA A 84 -7.64 -9.10 0.37
CA ALA A 84 -7.19 -9.65 1.64
C ALA A 84 -7.15 -11.20 1.61
N GLU A 85 -8.08 -11.84 0.91
CA GLU A 85 -8.04 -13.30 0.66
C GLU A 85 -6.84 -13.68 -0.22
N HIS A 86 -6.59 -12.97 -1.31
CA HIS A 86 -5.43 -13.20 -2.18
C HIS A 86 -4.11 -13.09 -1.42
N TRP A 87 -4.02 -12.20 -0.44
CA TRP A 87 -2.85 -12.08 0.42
C TRP A 87 -2.51 -13.37 1.15
N GLN A 88 -3.50 -14.17 1.58
CA GLN A 88 -3.22 -15.43 2.30
C GLN A 88 -2.45 -16.43 1.42
N GLY A 89 -2.80 -16.52 0.15
CA GLY A 89 -2.09 -17.36 -0.82
C GLY A 89 -0.71 -16.80 -1.17
N LEU A 90 -0.66 -15.51 -1.49
CA LEU A 90 0.57 -14.83 -1.89
C LEU A 90 1.60 -14.82 -0.75
N ALA A 91 1.17 -14.56 0.48
CA ALA A 91 2.03 -14.52 1.65
C ALA A 91 2.73 -15.88 1.87
N ARG A 92 1.98 -16.99 1.77
CA ARG A 92 2.57 -18.34 1.86
C ARG A 92 3.59 -18.60 0.76
N THR A 93 3.29 -18.21 -0.48
CA THR A 93 4.20 -18.43 -1.62
C THR A 93 5.46 -17.58 -1.52
N CYS A 94 5.35 -16.35 -1.05
CA CYS A 94 6.46 -15.40 -0.99
C CYS A 94 7.20 -15.39 0.36
N GLY A 95 6.76 -16.19 1.35
CA GLY A 95 7.35 -16.18 2.69
C GLY A 95 7.13 -14.85 3.43
N VAL A 96 5.93 -14.28 3.30
CA VAL A 96 5.52 -13.05 4.02
C VAL A 96 4.73 -13.41 5.26
N ASP A 97 5.18 -12.96 6.43
CA ASP A 97 4.46 -13.16 7.68
C ASP A 97 3.26 -12.21 7.78
N LEU A 98 2.09 -12.79 8.06
CA LEU A 98 0.85 -12.06 8.32
C LEU A 98 0.51 -12.10 9.80
N HIS A 99 0.33 -10.93 10.40
CA HIS A 99 0.00 -10.76 11.81
C HIS A 99 -1.47 -10.39 12.01
N ALA A 100 -2.13 -10.99 12.99
CA ALA A 100 -3.53 -10.78 13.36
C ALA A 100 -3.68 -10.84 14.88
N PRO A 101 -4.84 -10.41 15.41
CA PRO A 101 -5.94 -9.65 14.81
C PRO A 101 -5.75 -8.14 14.82
N SER A 102 -6.76 -7.36 14.34
CA SER A 102 -6.90 -5.94 14.68
C SER A 102 -7.83 -5.74 15.87
N LEU A 103 -7.50 -4.76 16.71
CA LEU A 103 -8.35 -4.22 17.76
C LEU A 103 -8.76 -2.79 17.42
N PHE A 104 -10.06 -2.52 17.44
CA PHE A 104 -10.61 -1.17 17.40
C PHE A 104 -10.94 -0.75 18.81
N LEU A 105 -10.40 0.39 19.25
CA LEU A 105 -10.45 0.87 20.62
C LEU A 105 -11.20 2.21 20.65
N ALA A 106 -12.30 2.28 21.36
CA ALA A 106 -13.07 3.50 21.58
C ALA A 106 -12.65 4.18 22.88
N ARG A 107 -12.35 5.48 22.82
CA ARG A 107 -11.98 6.31 23.99
C ARG A 107 -13.14 7.18 24.46
N THR A 108 -14.08 7.50 23.55
CA THR A 108 -15.27 8.31 23.84
C THR A 108 -16.55 7.52 23.60
N GLN A 109 -17.68 8.02 24.08
CA GLN A 109 -18.99 7.40 23.83
C GLN A 109 -19.36 7.44 22.35
N GLU A 110 -19.07 8.54 21.67
CA GLU A 110 -19.28 8.70 20.22
C GLU A 110 -18.48 7.64 19.42
N GLU A 111 -17.21 7.41 19.78
CA GLU A 111 -16.40 6.36 19.17
C GLU A 111 -16.98 4.95 19.42
N VAL A 112 -17.57 4.69 20.60
CA VAL A 112 -18.27 3.42 20.88
C VAL A 112 -19.46 3.23 19.93
N GLU A 113 -20.29 4.25 19.76
CA GLU A 113 -21.45 4.20 18.87
C GLU A 113 -21.04 4.00 17.40
N ALA A 114 -19.98 4.69 16.94
CA ALA A 114 -19.43 4.49 15.61
C ALA A 114 -18.92 3.05 15.39
N LEU A 115 -18.25 2.46 16.38
CA LEU A 115 -17.75 1.08 16.28
C LEU A 115 -18.87 0.03 16.38
N LEU A 116 -19.96 0.29 17.08
CA LEU A 116 -21.15 -0.55 17.03
C LEU A 116 -21.82 -0.52 15.66
N GLY A 117 -21.90 0.64 15.00
CA GLY A 117 -22.36 0.76 13.62
C GLY A 117 -21.48 0.00 12.64
N LEU A 118 -20.15 0.10 12.78
CA LEU A 118 -19.18 -0.68 12.02
C LEU A 118 -19.40 -2.19 12.20
N GLN A 119 -19.56 -2.64 13.43
CA GLN A 119 -19.82 -4.05 13.76
C GLN A 119 -21.08 -4.57 13.07
N GLN A 120 -22.18 -3.81 13.08
CA GLN A 120 -23.43 -4.19 12.41
C GLN A 120 -23.22 -4.31 10.89
N ARG A 121 -22.57 -3.33 10.26
CA ARG A 121 -22.28 -3.36 8.82
C ARG A 121 -21.36 -4.52 8.46
N ALA A 122 -20.30 -4.75 9.23
CA ALA A 122 -19.35 -5.84 9.03
C ALA A 122 -20.05 -7.22 9.12
N ASN A 123 -20.87 -7.43 10.14
CA ASN A 123 -21.63 -8.67 10.33
C ASN A 123 -22.62 -8.89 9.19
N GLY A 124 -23.25 -7.84 8.66
CA GLY A 124 -24.09 -7.88 7.45
C GLY A 124 -23.34 -8.33 6.19
N LEU A 125 -22.02 -8.16 6.15
CA LEU A 125 -21.13 -8.63 5.07
C LEU A 125 -20.48 -10.00 5.38
N GLY A 126 -20.89 -10.67 6.46
CA GLY A 126 -20.31 -11.93 6.88
C GLY A 126 -18.92 -11.83 7.53
N LEU A 127 -18.53 -10.62 7.96
CA LEU A 127 -17.26 -10.39 8.64
C LEU A 127 -17.47 -10.41 10.15
N ASP A 128 -16.70 -11.25 10.83
CA ASP A 128 -16.76 -11.37 12.29
C ASP A 128 -16.07 -10.17 12.95
N VAL A 129 -16.86 -9.38 13.70
CA VAL A 129 -16.35 -8.32 14.57
C VAL A 129 -17.00 -8.50 15.94
N ALA A 130 -16.21 -8.83 16.93
CA ALA A 130 -16.68 -9.13 18.27
C ALA A 130 -16.33 -8.03 19.28
N THR A 131 -17.25 -7.66 20.14
CA THR A 131 -16.94 -6.87 21.35
C THR A 131 -16.16 -7.74 22.32
N ILE A 132 -15.05 -7.22 22.84
CA ILE A 132 -14.19 -7.90 23.82
C ILE A 132 -13.92 -7.02 25.05
N PRO A 133 -13.52 -7.58 26.19
CA PRO A 133 -12.98 -6.77 27.28
C PRO A 133 -11.79 -5.93 26.81
N VAL A 134 -11.68 -4.69 27.31
CA VAL A 134 -10.50 -3.84 27.05
C VAL A 134 -9.26 -4.54 27.61
N PRO A 135 -8.22 -4.80 26.81
CA PRO A 135 -7.02 -5.46 27.30
C PRO A 135 -6.30 -4.65 28.39
N ALA A 136 -5.66 -5.34 29.33
CA ALA A 136 -4.94 -4.70 30.42
C ALA A 136 -3.83 -3.77 29.89
N GLY A 137 -3.66 -2.61 30.55
CA GLY A 137 -2.66 -1.60 30.14
C GLY A 137 -3.08 -0.69 29.01
N ILE A 138 -4.28 -0.86 28.45
CA ILE A 138 -4.86 0.01 27.41
C ILE A 138 -5.90 0.94 28.04
N THR A 139 -5.84 2.21 27.71
CA THR A 139 -6.83 3.22 28.13
C THR A 139 -7.88 3.39 27.04
N ALA A 140 -9.00 2.67 27.19
CA ALA A 140 -10.17 2.75 26.30
C ALA A 140 -11.46 2.47 27.08
N ARG A 141 -12.62 2.84 26.52
CA ARG A 141 -13.96 2.56 27.06
C ARG A 141 -14.51 1.24 26.56
N ALA A 142 -14.18 0.89 25.30
CA ALA A 142 -14.60 -0.35 24.66
C ALA A 142 -13.53 -0.85 23.70
N ALA A 143 -13.54 -2.15 23.44
CA ALA A 143 -12.68 -2.80 22.49
C ALA A 143 -13.48 -3.76 21.60
N PHE A 144 -13.18 -3.73 20.30
CA PHE A 144 -13.77 -4.60 19.29
C PHE A 144 -12.63 -5.32 18.57
N GLN A 145 -12.76 -6.61 18.37
CA GLN A 145 -11.77 -7.44 17.70
C GLN A 145 -12.25 -7.82 16.29
N ALA A 146 -11.40 -7.64 15.29
CA ALA A 146 -11.59 -8.09 13.93
C ALA A 146 -10.58 -9.19 13.59
N PRO A 147 -10.95 -10.48 13.72
CA PRO A 147 -10.03 -11.60 13.53
C PRO A 147 -9.54 -11.76 12.09
N SER A 148 -10.30 -11.28 11.12
CA SER A 148 -9.98 -11.37 9.69
C SER A 148 -8.94 -10.36 9.22
N GLU A 149 -8.77 -9.25 9.95
CA GLU A 149 -7.78 -8.24 9.57
C GLU A 149 -6.34 -8.68 9.88
N ARG A 150 -5.43 -8.26 9.02
CA ARG A 150 -4.01 -8.63 9.09
C ARG A 150 -3.11 -7.41 8.96
N SER A 151 -1.85 -7.59 9.30
CA SER A 151 -0.75 -6.71 8.90
C SER A 151 0.47 -7.52 8.50
N LEU A 152 1.38 -6.87 7.80
CA LEU A 152 2.69 -7.41 7.45
C LEU A 152 3.77 -6.38 7.77
N ASP A 153 5.04 -6.82 7.80
CA ASP A 153 6.16 -5.88 7.79
C ASP A 153 6.42 -5.43 6.34
N PRO A 154 6.16 -4.16 5.99
CA PRO A 154 6.32 -3.67 4.62
C PRO A 154 7.72 -3.84 4.06
N ARG A 155 8.76 -3.64 4.90
CA ARG A 155 10.15 -3.69 4.46
C ARG A 155 10.58 -5.13 4.18
N ALA A 156 10.19 -6.06 5.06
CA ALA A 156 10.42 -7.49 4.85
C ALA A 156 9.60 -8.02 3.67
N ALA A 157 8.32 -7.62 3.59
CA ALA A 157 7.43 -8.07 2.53
C ALA A 157 7.86 -7.59 1.13
N LEU A 158 8.34 -6.33 0.98
CA LEU A 158 8.92 -5.85 -0.28
C LEU A 158 10.11 -6.72 -0.72
N LYS A 159 10.99 -7.07 0.22
CA LYS A 159 12.13 -7.95 -0.07
C LYS A 159 11.67 -9.35 -0.52
N SER A 160 10.70 -9.93 0.19
CA SER A 160 10.16 -11.25 -0.14
C SER A 160 9.46 -11.26 -1.51
N LEU A 161 8.64 -10.24 -1.80
CA LEU A 161 8.00 -10.10 -3.11
C LEU A 161 9.01 -9.90 -4.23
N MET A 162 10.06 -9.10 -4.03
CA MET A 162 11.13 -8.91 -5.00
C MET A 162 11.89 -10.21 -5.28
N ASN A 163 12.18 -11.00 -4.25
CA ASN A 163 12.81 -12.30 -4.42
C ASN A 163 11.92 -13.23 -5.25
N GLN A 164 10.62 -13.32 -4.92
CA GLN A 164 9.67 -14.13 -5.67
C GLN A 164 9.52 -13.66 -7.13
N PHE A 165 9.53 -12.35 -7.38
CA PHE A 165 9.51 -11.78 -8.74
C PHE A 165 10.73 -12.28 -9.55
N ARG A 166 11.93 -12.23 -8.96
CA ARG A 166 13.15 -12.72 -9.60
C ARG A 166 13.17 -14.24 -9.81
N GLU A 167 12.72 -15.00 -8.81
CA GLU A 167 12.60 -16.47 -8.90
C GLU A 167 11.68 -16.92 -10.03
N LEU A 168 10.64 -16.14 -10.33
CA LEU A 168 9.76 -16.37 -11.46
C LEU A 168 10.34 -15.92 -12.82
N GLY A 169 11.56 -15.41 -12.83
CA GLY A 169 12.25 -14.97 -14.05
C GLY A 169 12.00 -13.51 -14.44
N GLY A 170 11.49 -12.68 -13.51
CA GLY A 170 11.34 -11.25 -13.73
C GLY A 170 12.69 -10.53 -13.71
N ASP A 171 12.90 -9.63 -14.68
CA ASP A 171 14.10 -8.81 -14.77
C ASP A 171 13.93 -7.52 -13.96
N LEU A 172 14.97 -7.12 -13.20
CA LEU A 172 15.00 -5.86 -12.46
C LEU A 172 16.03 -4.92 -13.05
N LEU A 173 15.60 -3.73 -13.43
CA LEU A 173 16.46 -2.63 -13.84
C LEU A 173 16.42 -1.50 -12.82
N ILE A 174 17.56 -1.14 -12.27
CA ILE A 174 17.66 0.06 -11.45
C ILE A 174 17.77 1.27 -12.36
N GLY A 175 16.84 2.21 -12.19
CA GLY A 175 16.77 3.43 -12.98
C GLY A 175 15.56 4.28 -12.60
N GLN A 176 15.69 5.58 -12.79
CA GLN A 176 14.61 6.54 -12.57
C GLN A 176 13.93 6.85 -13.90
N ALA A 177 12.64 6.56 -13.99
CA ALA A 177 11.82 6.93 -15.13
C ALA A 177 11.64 8.46 -15.17
N GLU A 178 11.86 9.06 -16.34
CA GLU A 178 11.82 10.51 -16.57
C GLU A 178 10.79 10.91 -17.63
N ALA A 179 10.68 10.12 -18.68
CA ALA A 179 9.78 10.38 -19.79
C ALA A 179 9.01 9.13 -20.20
N ILE A 180 7.78 9.31 -20.67
CA ILE A 180 6.94 8.22 -21.17
C ILE A 180 6.19 8.62 -22.44
N GLY A 181 6.06 7.68 -23.34
CA GLY A 181 5.26 7.76 -24.56
C GLY A 181 4.73 6.38 -24.96
N PRO A 182 3.97 6.28 -26.03
CA PRO A 182 3.46 5.01 -26.54
C PRO A 182 4.58 3.97 -26.66
N HIS A 183 4.44 2.86 -25.92
CA HIS A 183 5.40 1.73 -25.94
C HIS A 183 6.85 2.06 -25.55
N ARG A 184 7.11 3.24 -24.97
CA ARG A 184 8.46 3.74 -24.72
C ARG A 184 8.61 4.41 -23.37
N LEU A 185 9.70 4.09 -22.65
CA LEU A 185 10.09 4.67 -21.36
C LEU A 185 11.51 5.24 -21.47
N GLY A 186 11.67 6.54 -21.20
CA GLY A 186 12.97 7.19 -21.03
C GLY A 186 13.40 7.19 -19.57
N LEU A 187 14.66 6.93 -19.30
CA LEU A 187 15.27 6.99 -17.99
C LEU A 187 16.16 8.24 -17.85
N LEU A 188 16.31 8.72 -16.62
CA LEU A 188 17.11 9.91 -16.29
C LEU A 188 18.58 9.80 -16.70
N ASP A 189 19.12 8.59 -16.83
CA ASP A 189 20.48 8.33 -17.29
C ASP A 189 20.62 8.26 -18.82
N GLY A 190 19.56 8.61 -19.57
CA GLY A 190 19.52 8.64 -21.02
C GLY A 190 19.16 7.31 -21.69
N ARG A 191 19.05 6.21 -20.96
CA ARG A 191 18.57 4.95 -21.52
C ARG A 191 17.11 5.07 -21.96
N THR A 192 16.76 4.37 -23.01
CA THR A 192 15.38 4.21 -23.47
C THR A 192 15.03 2.74 -23.53
N LEU A 193 13.85 2.40 -23.01
CA LEU A 193 13.31 1.04 -22.98
C LEU A 193 12.03 1.02 -23.81
N GLU A 194 11.79 -0.09 -24.51
CA GLU A 194 10.58 -0.32 -25.30
C GLU A 194 9.88 -1.60 -24.81
N ALA A 195 8.54 -1.57 -24.79
CA ALA A 195 7.71 -2.73 -24.47
C ALA A 195 6.32 -2.58 -25.10
N GLU A 196 5.65 -3.68 -25.38
CA GLU A 196 4.26 -3.67 -25.86
C GLU A 196 3.32 -3.02 -24.83
N THR A 197 3.59 -3.26 -23.55
CA THR A 197 2.81 -2.74 -22.42
C THR A 197 3.72 -2.13 -21.37
N ILE A 198 3.40 -0.92 -20.92
CA ILE A 198 4.06 -0.23 -19.83
C ILE A 198 3.03 0.01 -18.70
N ILE A 199 3.32 -0.45 -17.49
CA ILE A 199 2.45 -0.27 -16.31
C ILE A 199 3.10 0.74 -15.37
N LEU A 200 2.44 1.87 -15.12
CA LEU A 200 2.87 2.87 -14.15
C LEU A 200 2.36 2.51 -12.75
N ALA A 201 3.24 1.96 -11.91
CA ALA A 201 2.98 1.53 -10.53
C ALA A 201 3.88 2.24 -9.50
N ASN A 202 4.48 3.37 -9.89
CA ASN A 202 5.44 4.14 -9.08
C ASN A 202 4.77 5.13 -8.10
N GLY A 203 3.54 4.86 -7.70
CA GLY A 203 2.82 5.63 -6.69
C GLY A 203 2.65 7.10 -7.09
N PHE A 204 2.90 8.04 -6.16
CA PHE A 204 2.79 9.46 -6.45
C PHE A 204 3.81 9.92 -7.52
N GLY A 205 4.93 9.23 -7.68
CA GLY A 205 5.90 9.53 -8.74
C GLY A 205 5.31 9.50 -10.16
N ALA A 206 4.20 8.78 -10.37
CA ALA A 206 3.51 8.76 -11.65
C ALA A 206 2.96 10.13 -12.08
N SER A 207 2.70 11.04 -11.13
CA SER A 207 2.22 12.40 -11.43
C SER A 207 3.16 13.22 -12.31
N SER A 208 4.45 12.89 -12.31
CA SER A 208 5.44 13.55 -13.20
C SER A 208 5.17 13.33 -14.69
N PHE A 209 4.39 12.31 -15.03
CA PHE A 209 4.01 11.99 -16.42
C PHE A 209 2.67 12.62 -16.86
N GLY A 210 2.11 13.55 -16.09
CA GLY A 210 0.81 14.17 -16.36
C GLY A 210 0.70 14.89 -17.71
N GLN A 211 1.81 15.35 -18.30
CA GLN A 211 1.80 15.90 -19.66
C GLN A 211 1.55 14.83 -20.73
N SER A 212 2.14 13.65 -20.56
CA SER A 212 2.01 12.52 -21.51
C SER A 212 0.77 11.67 -21.21
N VAL A 213 0.32 11.63 -19.96
CA VAL A 213 -0.82 10.84 -19.48
C VAL A 213 -1.71 11.73 -18.61
N PRO A 214 -2.64 12.50 -19.21
CA PRO A 214 -3.42 13.55 -18.53
C PRO A 214 -4.19 13.09 -17.30
N THR A 215 -4.68 11.86 -17.25
CA THR A 215 -5.39 11.29 -16.10
C THR A 215 -4.54 11.28 -14.82
N LEU A 216 -3.20 11.30 -14.92
CA LEU A 216 -2.29 11.37 -13.77
C LEU A 216 -2.28 12.74 -13.08
N ASN A 217 -2.83 13.79 -13.70
CA ASN A 217 -3.01 15.10 -13.07
C ASN A 217 -4.04 15.07 -11.92
N ALA A 218 -4.85 14.00 -11.84
CA ALA A 218 -5.74 13.77 -10.71
C ALA A 218 -4.99 13.31 -9.43
N LEU A 219 -3.74 12.83 -9.54
CA LEU A 219 -2.98 12.38 -8.38
C LEU A 219 -2.60 13.54 -7.45
N ARG A 220 -2.83 13.32 -6.17
CA ARG A 220 -2.51 14.27 -5.09
C ARG A 220 -1.58 13.60 -4.07
N PRO A 221 -0.56 14.31 -3.57
CA PRO A 221 0.29 13.77 -2.51
C PRO A 221 -0.40 13.93 -1.16
N VAL A 222 -0.45 12.86 -0.35
CA VAL A 222 -0.85 12.95 1.06
C VAL A 222 0.29 12.44 1.92
N LYS A 223 0.92 13.35 2.67
CA LYS A 223 2.04 13.02 3.54
C LYS A 223 1.57 12.25 4.77
N GLY A 224 2.23 11.14 5.05
CA GLY A 224 2.03 10.36 6.25
C GLY A 224 3.34 10.17 6.99
N GLN A 225 3.35 10.52 8.29
CA GLN A 225 4.50 10.36 9.15
C GLN A 225 4.23 9.29 10.20
N MET A 226 5.28 8.59 10.58
CA MET A 226 5.24 7.49 11.54
C MET A 226 6.46 7.54 12.45
N VAL A 227 6.34 6.94 13.61
CA VAL A 227 7.42 6.84 14.59
C VAL A 227 7.47 5.44 15.18
N ARG A 228 8.67 4.93 15.44
CA ARG A 228 8.90 3.69 16.17
C ARG A 228 9.55 3.98 17.52
N VAL A 229 8.99 3.38 18.57
CA VAL A 229 9.54 3.44 19.92
C VAL A 229 10.00 2.05 20.37
N ALA A 230 11.04 2.00 21.17
CA ALA A 230 11.53 0.75 21.77
C ALA A 230 10.50 0.24 22.78
N HIS A 231 9.99 -0.98 22.59
CA HIS A 231 9.09 -1.66 23.53
C HIS A 231 9.14 -3.18 23.31
N PRO A 232 10.27 -3.83 23.60
CA PRO A 232 10.46 -5.25 23.29
C PRO A 232 9.54 -6.19 24.05
N GLU A 233 9.01 -5.74 25.20
CA GLU A 233 8.15 -6.56 26.07
C GLU A 233 6.70 -6.66 25.58
N LEU A 234 6.28 -5.76 24.67
CA LEU A 234 4.89 -5.72 24.21
C LEU A 234 4.78 -6.32 22.81
N ALA A 235 4.39 -7.59 22.73
CA ALA A 235 3.84 -8.17 21.52
C ALA A 235 2.36 -7.81 21.45
N SER A 236 1.98 -6.97 20.53
CA SER A 236 0.64 -6.40 20.43
C SER A 236 0.00 -6.70 19.11
N PRO A 237 -1.31 -7.02 19.05
CA PRO A 237 -2.10 -6.94 17.83
C PRO A 237 -2.08 -5.50 17.30
N ILE A 238 -2.63 -5.30 16.10
CA ILE A 238 -2.84 -3.96 15.57
C ILE A 238 -3.89 -3.29 16.46
N MET A 239 -3.53 -2.21 17.13
CA MET A 239 -4.47 -1.39 17.91
C MET A 239 -4.80 -0.13 17.12
N ARG A 240 -6.07 0.18 17.00
CA ARG A 240 -6.59 1.38 16.33
C ARG A 240 -7.44 2.18 17.29
N ALA A 241 -7.15 3.46 17.44
CA ALA A 241 -7.90 4.37 18.30
C ALA A 241 -7.99 5.75 17.64
N GLY A 242 -9.18 6.17 17.26
CA GLY A 242 -9.36 7.39 16.49
C GLY A 242 -8.53 7.39 15.20
N ARG A 243 -7.66 8.37 15.06
CA ARG A 243 -6.80 8.54 13.86
C ARG A 243 -5.46 7.80 13.92
N ILE A 244 -5.10 7.21 15.06
CA ILE A 244 -3.82 6.50 15.21
C ILE A 244 -4.00 4.99 15.16
N TYR A 245 -2.92 4.33 14.81
CA TYR A 245 -2.72 2.91 15.05
C TYR A 245 -1.37 2.64 15.70
N VAL A 246 -1.32 1.56 16.47
CA VAL A 246 -0.09 1.06 17.11
C VAL A 246 0.03 -0.42 16.79
N LEU A 247 1.18 -0.85 16.36
CA LEU A 247 1.47 -2.26 16.05
C LEU A 247 2.91 -2.63 16.43
N SER A 248 3.11 -3.89 16.80
CA SER A 248 4.45 -4.43 17.12
C SER A 248 5.27 -4.67 15.87
N ARG A 249 6.54 -4.22 15.86
CA ARG A 249 7.48 -4.47 14.78
C ARG A 249 8.92 -4.29 15.23
N GLY A 250 9.79 -5.26 14.88
CA GLY A 250 11.23 -5.14 15.05
C GLY A 250 11.66 -4.83 16.49
N GLY A 251 11.06 -5.47 17.49
CA GLY A 251 11.37 -5.24 18.89
C GLY A 251 10.86 -3.91 19.46
N GLY A 252 9.91 -3.27 18.78
CA GLY A 252 9.29 -2.03 19.22
C GLY A 252 7.85 -1.87 18.76
N LEU A 253 7.28 -0.72 19.02
CA LEU A 253 5.96 -0.32 18.54
C LEU A 253 6.08 0.74 17.47
N VAL A 254 5.44 0.50 16.34
CA VAL A 254 5.24 1.49 15.28
C VAL A 254 3.91 2.20 15.54
N ILE A 255 3.97 3.52 15.58
CA ILE A 255 2.85 4.42 15.80
C ILE A 255 2.65 5.23 14.52
N GLY A 256 1.46 5.19 13.99
CA GLY A 256 1.06 5.89 12.75
C GLY A 256 -0.40 6.31 12.79
N ALA A 257 -0.83 7.07 11.87
CA ALA A 257 -0.01 7.87 10.99
C ALA A 257 -0.67 9.24 10.81
N THR A 258 0.13 10.25 10.60
CA THR A 258 -0.42 11.54 10.17
C THR A 258 -1.04 11.43 8.79
N SER A 259 -1.88 12.40 8.44
CA SER A 259 -2.45 12.52 7.09
C SER A 259 -2.53 14.01 6.76
N ASP A 260 -1.62 14.46 5.90
CA ASP A 260 -1.53 15.87 5.52
C ASP A 260 -1.52 16.00 3.99
N PRO A 261 -2.62 16.47 3.40
CA PRO A 261 -2.75 16.70 1.97
C PRO A 261 -2.20 18.07 1.51
N HIS A 262 -1.74 18.93 2.44
CA HIS A 262 -1.39 20.33 2.15
C HIS A 262 0.10 20.59 2.18
N THR A 263 0.94 19.66 2.64
CA THR A 263 2.39 19.84 2.65
C THR A 263 3.01 19.59 1.28
N ALA A 264 4.20 20.17 1.09
CA ALA A 264 5.03 19.88 -0.08
C ALA A 264 5.26 18.36 -0.21
N PRO A 265 5.37 17.80 -1.45
CA PRO A 265 5.53 16.37 -1.68
C PRO A 265 6.96 15.88 -1.35
N VAL A 266 7.45 16.23 -0.17
CA VAL A 266 8.77 15.84 0.34
C VAL A 266 8.59 14.93 1.55
N PRO A 267 9.23 13.74 1.57
CA PRO A 267 9.10 12.78 2.66
C PRO A 267 9.98 13.15 3.87
N SER A 268 10.03 14.44 4.22
CA SER A 268 10.66 14.93 5.46
C SER A 268 9.79 14.63 6.68
N VAL A 269 10.43 14.47 7.83
CA VAL A 269 9.74 14.29 9.11
C VAL A 269 9.63 15.63 9.80
N ASP A 270 8.42 16.03 10.18
CA ASP A 270 8.13 17.26 10.89
C ASP A 270 7.94 16.98 12.38
N VAL A 271 8.41 17.88 13.24
CA VAL A 271 8.45 17.66 14.70
C VAL A 271 7.06 17.57 15.31
N ASP A 272 6.21 18.58 15.08
CA ASP A 272 4.90 18.68 15.75
C ASP A 272 3.95 17.51 15.44
N PRO A 273 3.83 17.04 14.18
CA PRO A 273 3.01 15.87 13.88
C PRO A 273 3.50 14.60 14.59
N VAL A 274 4.81 14.39 14.71
CA VAL A 274 5.39 13.24 15.42
C VAL A 274 5.13 13.34 16.92
N LEU A 275 5.27 14.53 17.52
CA LEU A 275 4.94 14.75 18.92
C LEU A 275 3.45 14.49 19.20
N ALA A 276 2.55 14.90 18.29
CA ALA A 276 1.13 14.61 18.41
C ALA A 276 0.83 13.10 18.36
N LEU A 277 1.45 12.34 17.46
CA LEU A 277 1.33 10.88 17.42
C LEU A 277 1.78 10.23 18.72
N LEU A 278 2.92 10.66 19.27
CA LEU A 278 3.46 10.14 20.55
C LEU A 278 2.54 10.47 21.71
N ALA A 279 1.96 11.67 21.75
CA ALA A 279 1.02 12.07 22.80
C ALA A 279 -0.26 11.22 22.76
N GLU A 280 -0.84 10.99 21.60
CA GLU A 280 -2.03 10.16 21.46
C GLU A 280 -1.75 8.69 21.79
N ALA A 281 -0.61 8.16 21.33
CA ALA A 281 -0.21 6.80 21.64
C ALA A 281 0.06 6.60 23.14
N LYS A 282 0.68 7.58 23.80
CA LYS A 282 0.87 7.57 25.26
C LYS A 282 -0.44 7.63 26.04
N ALA A 283 -1.43 8.38 25.55
CA ALA A 283 -2.76 8.41 26.15
C ALA A 283 -3.48 7.06 26.04
N LEU A 284 -3.26 6.32 24.95
CA LEU A 284 -3.77 4.97 24.74
C LEU A 284 -2.99 3.92 25.56
N LEU A 285 -1.67 4.02 25.58
CA LEU A 285 -0.71 3.10 26.18
C LEU A 285 0.21 3.85 27.15
N PRO A 286 -0.16 4.04 28.41
CA PRO A 286 0.65 4.78 29.39
C PRO A 286 2.07 4.22 29.58
N SER A 287 2.29 2.93 29.32
CA SER A 287 3.61 2.28 29.35
C SER A 287 4.63 2.88 28.38
N LEU A 288 4.20 3.67 27.40
CA LEU A 288 5.10 4.39 26.48
C LEU A 288 5.85 5.56 27.15
N ALA A 289 5.44 6.01 28.32
CA ALA A 289 5.96 7.23 28.96
C ALA A 289 7.49 7.27 29.15
N MET A 290 8.12 6.09 29.32
CA MET A 290 9.58 5.97 29.57
C MET A 290 10.32 5.27 28.42
N LYS A 291 9.72 5.21 27.22
CA LYS A 291 10.31 4.51 26.08
C LYS A 291 11.04 5.48 25.14
N SER A 292 12.11 4.99 24.50
CA SER A 292 12.93 5.78 23.60
C SER A 292 12.38 5.74 22.15
N VAL A 293 12.42 6.88 21.47
CA VAL A 293 12.20 6.91 20.02
C VAL A 293 13.40 6.28 19.31
N VAL A 294 13.13 5.35 18.43
CA VAL A 294 14.15 4.60 17.66
C VAL A 294 14.27 5.16 16.25
N GLU A 295 13.15 5.49 15.61
CA GLU A 295 13.10 5.93 14.22
C GLU A 295 11.83 6.75 13.98
N ALA A 296 11.93 7.77 13.12
CA ALA A 296 10.77 8.45 12.55
C ALA A 296 10.96 8.57 11.03
N TRP A 297 9.89 8.42 10.28
CA TRP A 297 9.95 8.47 8.81
C TRP A 297 8.63 8.98 8.22
N ALA A 298 8.66 9.33 6.95
CA ALA A 298 7.51 9.79 6.21
C ALA A 298 7.39 9.10 4.85
N GLY A 299 6.18 9.12 4.28
CA GLY A 299 5.90 8.66 2.93
C GLY A 299 4.79 9.48 2.28
N MET A 300 4.80 9.50 0.95
CA MET A 300 3.83 10.24 0.15
C MET A 300 2.81 9.25 -0.44
N ARG A 301 1.59 9.27 0.09
CA ARG A 301 0.50 8.44 -0.44
C ARG A 301 0.01 9.02 -1.76
N PRO A 302 -0.18 8.19 -2.81
CA PRO A 302 -0.82 8.63 -4.05
C PRO A 302 -2.34 8.64 -3.83
N ASP A 303 -2.92 9.81 -3.70
CA ASP A 303 -4.36 9.99 -3.53
C ASP A 303 -5.02 10.47 -4.82
N THR A 304 -6.32 10.29 -4.92
CA THR A 304 -7.20 10.76 -5.99
C THR A 304 -8.36 11.54 -5.38
N PRO A 305 -9.09 12.38 -6.16
CA PRO A 305 -10.21 13.15 -5.62
C PRO A 305 -11.34 12.34 -4.95
N ASP A 306 -11.50 11.08 -5.37
CA ASP A 306 -12.51 10.15 -4.87
C ASP A 306 -11.93 9.04 -3.96
N HIS A 307 -10.64 9.11 -3.64
CA HIS A 307 -9.89 8.12 -2.87
C HIS A 307 -9.87 6.70 -3.44
N LEU A 308 -10.30 6.52 -4.70
CA LEU A 308 -10.28 5.24 -5.40
C LEU A 308 -9.04 5.11 -6.31
N PRO A 309 -8.48 3.92 -6.48
CA PRO A 309 -7.28 3.74 -7.29
C PRO A 309 -7.54 3.96 -8.78
N LEU A 310 -6.49 4.35 -9.51
CA LEU A 310 -6.44 4.41 -10.97
C LEU A 310 -5.84 3.10 -11.48
N VAL A 311 -6.66 2.20 -12.02
CA VAL A 311 -6.18 0.90 -12.53
C VAL A 311 -6.83 0.58 -13.87
N GLY A 312 -6.01 0.42 -14.89
CA GLY A 312 -6.48 0.11 -16.25
C GLY A 312 -5.75 0.88 -17.33
N ALA A 313 -6.28 0.88 -18.54
CA ALA A 313 -5.74 1.63 -19.67
C ALA A 313 -5.74 3.14 -19.37
N SER A 314 -4.66 3.83 -19.74
CA SER A 314 -4.49 5.26 -19.45
C SER A 314 -5.11 6.20 -20.49
N GLY A 315 -5.64 5.65 -21.59
CA GLY A 315 -6.02 6.41 -22.79
C GLY A 315 -4.84 6.64 -23.76
N VAL A 316 -3.61 6.33 -23.34
CA VAL A 316 -2.41 6.36 -24.21
C VAL A 316 -2.03 4.94 -24.59
N ALA A 317 -1.77 4.71 -25.90
CA ALA A 317 -1.48 3.38 -26.44
C ALA A 317 -0.32 2.69 -25.67
N GLY A 318 -0.53 1.44 -25.25
CA GLY A 318 0.45 0.63 -24.54
C GLY A 318 0.70 1.03 -23.09
N ILE A 319 0.05 2.07 -22.55
CA ILE A 319 0.26 2.53 -21.17
C ILE A 319 -0.94 2.18 -20.28
N TYR A 320 -0.66 1.51 -19.17
CA TYR A 320 -1.60 1.17 -18.11
C TYR A 320 -1.21 1.83 -16.80
N LEU A 321 -2.20 2.12 -15.97
CA LEU A 321 -2.01 2.71 -14.63
C LEU A 321 -2.30 1.67 -13.54
N ALA A 322 -1.54 1.75 -12.45
CA ALA A 322 -1.74 1.00 -11.22
C ALA A 322 -1.30 1.86 -10.02
N THR A 323 -1.97 2.97 -9.81
CA THR A 323 -1.61 3.98 -8.81
C THR A 323 -2.86 4.56 -8.14
N GLY A 324 -2.73 5.67 -7.38
CA GLY A 324 -3.88 6.30 -6.73
C GLY A 324 -4.48 5.49 -5.58
N THR A 325 -3.74 4.55 -5.02
CA THR A 325 -4.24 3.62 -3.98
C THR A 325 -4.38 4.26 -2.61
N TYR A 326 -4.12 5.56 -2.47
CA TYR A 326 -4.16 6.31 -1.22
C TYR A 326 -3.40 5.58 -0.10
N ARG A 327 -4.10 5.08 0.92
CA ARG A 327 -3.52 4.34 2.04
C ARG A 327 -3.61 2.81 1.90
N ASN A 328 -4.24 2.32 0.81
CA ASN A 328 -4.57 0.90 0.61
C ASN A 328 -3.63 0.16 -0.33
N GLY A 329 -2.45 0.72 -0.64
CA GLY A 329 -1.51 0.11 -1.58
C GLY A 329 -1.12 -1.34 -1.24
N TRP A 330 -0.91 -1.66 0.04
CA TRP A 330 -0.68 -3.05 0.47
C TRP A 330 -1.94 -3.90 0.37
N LEU A 331 -3.04 -3.41 0.93
CA LEU A 331 -4.31 -4.15 0.92
C LEU A 331 -4.70 -4.55 -0.49
N LEU A 332 -4.67 -3.61 -1.44
CA LEU A 332 -5.19 -3.80 -2.79
C LEU A 332 -4.20 -4.44 -3.77
N ALA A 333 -2.91 -4.50 -3.44
CA ALA A 333 -1.87 -4.91 -4.36
C ALA A 333 -2.13 -6.27 -5.08
N PRO A 334 -2.52 -7.36 -4.39
CA PRO A 334 -2.77 -8.63 -5.08
C PRO A 334 -4.00 -8.60 -6.01
N ALA A 335 -5.09 -7.91 -5.60
CA ALA A 335 -6.27 -7.81 -6.45
C ALA A 335 -6.03 -6.93 -7.67
N ILE A 336 -5.28 -5.84 -7.51
CA ILE A 336 -4.84 -4.99 -8.64
C ILE A 336 -3.96 -5.80 -9.58
N GLY A 337 -3.02 -6.59 -9.06
CA GLY A 337 -2.18 -7.46 -9.88
C GLY A 337 -2.98 -8.49 -10.67
N ALA A 338 -3.93 -9.16 -10.02
CA ALA A 338 -4.83 -10.12 -10.68
C ALA A 338 -5.73 -9.45 -11.73
N TYR A 339 -6.25 -8.25 -11.43
CA TYR A 339 -7.08 -7.47 -12.34
C TYR A 339 -6.30 -7.06 -13.60
N LEU A 340 -5.10 -6.50 -13.45
CA LEU A 340 -4.23 -6.12 -14.58
C LEU A 340 -3.83 -7.32 -15.42
N CYS A 341 -3.52 -8.44 -14.78
CA CYS A 341 -3.21 -9.68 -15.48
C CYS A 341 -4.38 -10.14 -16.35
N GLN A 342 -5.62 -10.12 -15.83
CA GLN A 342 -6.81 -10.46 -16.61
C GLN A 342 -7.05 -9.48 -17.76
N LEU A 343 -6.91 -8.17 -17.50
CA LEU A 343 -7.11 -7.11 -18.49
C LEU A 343 -6.12 -7.23 -19.65
N ILE A 344 -4.84 -7.38 -19.35
CA ILE A 344 -3.76 -7.48 -20.36
C ILE A 344 -3.86 -8.78 -21.17
N SER A 345 -4.27 -9.89 -20.51
CA SER A 345 -4.50 -11.18 -21.19
C SER A 345 -5.84 -11.26 -21.94
N GLY A 346 -6.59 -10.16 -22.03
CA GLY A 346 -7.87 -10.10 -22.76
C GLY A 346 -8.99 -10.95 -22.15
N LYS A 347 -8.91 -11.27 -20.84
CA LYS A 347 -9.96 -12.04 -20.11
C LYS A 347 -11.13 -11.13 -19.76
N THR A 348 -12.32 -11.69 -19.67
CA THR A 348 -13.52 -10.94 -19.27
C THR A 348 -13.41 -10.44 -17.82
N LEU A 349 -13.71 -9.17 -17.61
CA LEU A 349 -13.73 -8.48 -16.33
C LEU A 349 -15.13 -8.04 -15.96
N ASP A 350 -15.39 -7.86 -14.67
CA ASP A 350 -16.62 -7.25 -14.17
C ASP A 350 -16.70 -5.78 -14.60
N GLN A 351 -17.76 -5.42 -15.32
CA GLN A 351 -17.93 -4.08 -15.87
C GLN A 351 -18.07 -3.00 -14.78
N ALA A 352 -18.73 -3.30 -13.67
CA ALA A 352 -18.88 -2.36 -12.57
C ALA A 352 -17.53 -2.08 -11.90
N LEU A 353 -16.70 -3.11 -11.73
CA LEU A 353 -15.35 -2.96 -11.22
C LEU A 353 -14.45 -2.20 -12.21
N MET A 354 -14.58 -2.47 -13.51
CA MET A 354 -13.86 -1.70 -14.54
C MET A 354 -14.19 -0.22 -14.45
N ASN A 355 -15.47 0.14 -14.34
CA ASN A 355 -15.91 1.52 -14.22
C ASN A 355 -15.39 2.18 -12.93
N LEU A 356 -15.40 1.44 -11.81
CA LEU A 356 -14.90 1.91 -10.52
C LEU A 356 -13.41 2.28 -10.56
N LEU A 357 -12.60 1.45 -11.24
CA LEU A 357 -11.15 1.58 -11.28
C LEU A 357 -10.64 2.39 -12.47
N ALA A 358 -11.51 2.71 -13.45
CA ALA A 358 -11.15 3.33 -14.72
C ALA A 358 -10.36 4.63 -14.53
N PRO A 359 -9.15 4.76 -15.13
CA PRO A 359 -8.41 6.01 -15.10
C PRO A 359 -9.17 7.16 -15.77
N GLU A 360 -9.93 6.87 -16.83
CA GLU A 360 -10.66 7.85 -17.65
C GLU A 360 -11.74 8.62 -16.89
N ARG A 361 -12.17 8.17 -15.69
CA ARG A 361 -13.15 8.89 -14.86
C ARG A 361 -12.71 10.30 -14.46
N PHE A 362 -11.42 10.64 -14.66
CA PHE A 362 -10.85 11.98 -14.49
C PHE A 362 -10.37 12.60 -15.80
N SER A 363 -10.73 12.03 -16.95
CA SER A 363 -10.46 12.61 -18.26
C SER A 363 -11.58 13.59 -18.57
N SER A 364 -11.44 14.85 -18.18
CA SER A 364 -12.32 15.97 -18.57
C SER A 364 -11.51 17.03 -19.30
#